data_5e720bd962edcd3dec21dd655d6d153a
#
_entry.id   5e720bd962edcd3dec21dd655d6d153a
#
_cell.length_a   1.000
_cell.length_b   1.000
_cell.length_c   1.000
_cell.angle_alpha   90.00
_cell.angle_beta   90.00
_cell.angle_gamma   90.00
#
_symmetry.space_group_name_H-M   'P 1'
#
loop_
_entity.id
_entity.type
_entity.pdbx_description
1 polymer ?
#
loop_
_entity_poly.entity_id
_entity_poly.type
_entity_poly.pdbx_seq_one_letter_code
_entity_poly.pdbx_strand_id
1 'polypeptide(L)'
;MKTRIAIDGDLPRALGLKKPELKAAAALFATKSSARIGVPFRAVTVILQDDAFSAEVHEAINGAQGATDVITQRYDAMPGEAEGVYGELYVNVDQALRVAPKRRGWSPAKELLLYVAHGMDHLSGADDLKPRDYDRMRRRELNWLSSLSSQA
;
A
#
# COMPACT_ATOMS: atom_id res chain seq x y z
N MET A 1 9.46 16.97 -6.18
CA MET A 1 8.88 17.12 -4.83
C MET A 1 8.65 15.76 -4.21
N LYS A 2 9.04 15.57 -2.96
CA LYS A 2 8.89 14.31 -2.27
C LYS A 2 7.51 14.17 -1.65
N THR A 3 6.92 12.99 -1.79
CA THR A 3 5.71 12.63 -1.06
C THR A 3 6.03 12.50 0.43
N ARG A 4 5.22 13.09 1.30
CA ARG A 4 5.34 12.86 2.74
C ARG A 4 4.73 11.51 3.08
N ILE A 5 5.54 10.63 3.63
CA ILE A 5 5.10 9.30 4.05
C ILE A 5 5.12 9.25 5.58
N ALA A 6 4.01 8.88 6.17
CA ALA A 6 3.91 8.61 7.60
C ALA A 6 3.55 7.13 7.81
N ILE A 7 4.17 6.51 8.81
CA ILE A 7 3.87 5.13 9.19
C ILE A 7 3.22 5.17 10.57
N ASP A 8 2.03 4.65 10.71
CA ASP A 8 1.30 4.55 11.97
C ASP A 8 1.15 3.08 12.35
N GLY A 9 1.47 2.76 13.60
CA GLY A 9 1.44 1.39 14.10
C GLY A 9 2.81 0.73 14.10
N ASP A 10 2.83 -0.54 14.49
CA ASP A 10 4.06 -1.30 14.69
C ASP A 10 4.15 -2.47 13.71
N LEU A 11 5.39 -2.79 13.32
CA LEU A 11 5.68 -3.96 12.51
C LEU A 11 6.10 -5.10 13.42
N PRO A 12 5.34 -6.21 13.47
CA PRO A 12 5.77 -7.39 14.22
C PRO A 12 7.14 -7.88 13.72
N ARG A 13 7.96 -8.35 14.64
CA ARG A 13 9.31 -8.84 14.32
C ARG A 13 9.28 -9.94 13.25
N ALA A 14 8.24 -10.76 13.27
CA ALA A 14 8.09 -11.87 12.33
C ALA A 14 7.98 -11.42 10.87
N LEU A 15 7.62 -10.16 10.61
CA LEU A 15 7.57 -9.64 9.24
C LEU A 15 8.97 -9.49 8.63
N GLY A 16 10.00 -9.29 9.46
CA GLY A 16 11.34 -9.09 8.95
C GLY A 16 11.51 -7.78 8.19
N LEU A 17 10.73 -6.76 8.53
CA LEU A 17 10.73 -5.47 7.86
C LEU A 17 10.78 -4.37 8.92
N LYS A 18 11.64 -3.37 8.73
CA LYS A 18 11.76 -2.22 9.63
C LYS A 18 11.01 -1.02 9.08
N LYS A 19 10.55 -0.14 9.98
CA LYS A 19 9.81 1.06 9.59
C LYS A 19 10.56 1.94 8.56
N PRO A 20 11.86 2.20 8.70
CA PRO A 20 12.58 2.97 7.66
C PRO A 20 12.55 2.31 6.29
N GLU A 21 12.64 0.98 6.25
CA GLU A 21 12.56 0.23 4.99
C GLU A 21 11.16 0.34 4.38
N LEU A 22 10.13 0.22 5.20
CA LEU A 22 8.73 0.38 4.75
C LEU A 22 8.48 1.79 4.24
N LYS A 23 8.98 2.79 4.96
CA LYS A 23 8.83 4.19 4.56
C LYS A 23 9.50 4.47 3.21
N ALA A 24 10.71 3.96 3.02
CA ALA A 24 11.44 4.11 1.75
C ALA A 24 10.70 3.43 0.60
N ALA A 25 10.18 2.23 0.83
CA ALA A 25 9.39 1.51 -0.17
C ALA A 25 8.12 2.28 -0.55
N ALA A 26 7.39 2.76 0.45
CA ALA A 26 6.17 3.53 0.22
C ALA A 26 6.47 4.80 -0.59
N ALA A 27 7.57 5.48 -0.29
CA ALA A 27 8.00 6.67 -1.03
C ALA A 27 8.28 6.34 -2.49
N LEU A 28 8.94 5.20 -2.75
CA LEU A 28 9.21 4.76 -4.12
C LEU A 28 7.90 4.47 -4.88
N PHE A 29 6.96 3.76 -4.24
CA PHE A 29 5.68 3.43 -4.86
C PHE A 29 4.86 4.68 -5.15
N ALA A 30 4.88 5.66 -4.26
CA ALA A 30 4.22 6.93 -4.47
C ALA A 30 4.84 7.69 -5.66
N THR A 31 6.16 7.68 -5.77
CA THR A 31 6.87 8.30 -6.90
C THR A 31 6.49 7.63 -8.23
N LYS A 32 6.46 6.30 -8.25
CA LYS A 32 6.06 5.54 -9.44
C LYS A 32 4.61 5.82 -9.84
N SER A 33 3.71 5.86 -8.86
CA SER A 33 2.30 6.15 -9.09
C SER A 33 2.09 7.57 -9.61
N SER A 34 2.77 8.54 -9.01
CA SER A 34 2.74 9.94 -9.42
C SER A 34 3.22 10.11 -10.87
N ALA A 35 4.33 9.47 -11.22
CA ALA A 35 4.87 9.52 -12.58
C ALA A 35 3.89 8.93 -13.60
N ARG A 36 3.21 7.84 -13.23
CA ARG A 36 2.28 7.15 -14.14
C ARG A 36 1.08 8.02 -14.50
N ILE A 37 0.53 8.76 -13.53
CA ILE A 37 -0.70 9.54 -13.76
C ILE A 37 -0.42 11.03 -14.01
N GLY A 38 0.83 11.48 -13.83
CA GLY A 38 1.17 12.89 -14.02
C GLY A 38 0.60 13.83 -12.95
N VAL A 39 0.24 13.30 -11.78
CA VAL A 39 -0.30 14.06 -10.65
C VAL A 39 0.57 13.77 -9.43
N PRO A 40 1.05 14.79 -8.71
CA PRO A 40 1.91 14.56 -7.57
C PRO A 40 1.16 13.91 -6.41
N PHE A 41 1.80 12.92 -5.78
CA PHE A 41 1.35 12.36 -4.51
C PHE A 41 1.93 13.22 -3.40
N ARG A 42 1.10 13.88 -2.63
CA ARG A 42 1.54 14.86 -1.62
C ARG A 42 1.81 14.24 -0.27
N ALA A 43 0.88 13.42 0.21
CA ALA A 43 1.02 12.77 1.51
C ALA A 43 0.26 11.47 1.54
N VAL A 44 0.89 10.43 2.09
CA VAL A 44 0.25 9.13 2.30
C VAL A 44 0.64 8.63 3.69
N THR A 45 -0.36 8.21 4.46
CA THR A 45 -0.16 7.55 5.74
C THR A 45 -0.41 6.06 5.56
N VAL A 46 0.57 5.25 5.94
CA VAL A 46 0.43 3.79 5.98
C VAL A 46 0.06 3.43 7.41
N ILE A 47 -1.14 2.90 7.60
CA ILE A 47 -1.69 2.53 8.90
C ILE A 47 -1.64 1.01 9.01
N LEU A 48 -0.79 0.52 9.92
CA LEU A 48 -0.60 -0.91 10.12
C LEU A 48 -1.68 -1.43 11.06
N GLN A 49 -2.34 -2.50 10.64
CA GLN A 49 -3.49 -3.04 11.36
C GLN A 49 -3.38 -4.55 11.54
N ASP A 50 -4.08 -5.05 12.57
CA ASP A 50 -4.35 -6.47 12.72
C ASP A 50 -5.68 -6.83 12.04
N ASP A 51 -6.06 -8.12 12.10
CA ASP A 51 -7.29 -8.60 11.48
C ASP A 51 -8.54 -7.89 12.03
N ALA A 52 -8.60 -7.64 13.33
CA ALA A 52 -9.76 -7.02 13.96
C ALA A 52 -9.97 -5.59 13.47
N PHE A 53 -8.90 -4.79 13.44
CA PHE A 53 -8.97 -3.42 12.92
C PHE A 53 -9.25 -3.40 11.42
N SER A 54 -8.65 -4.33 10.68
CA SER A 54 -8.92 -4.45 9.24
C SER A 54 -10.41 -4.70 8.98
N ALA A 55 -11.01 -5.58 9.74
CA ALA A 55 -12.44 -5.89 9.61
C ALA A 55 -13.32 -4.67 9.92
N GLU A 56 -12.99 -3.92 10.98
CA GLU A 56 -13.73 -2.71 11.35
C GLU A 56 -13.66 -1.64 10.26
N VAL A 57 -12.47 -1.40 9.73
CA VAL A 57 -12.25 -0.37 8.70
C VAL A 57 -12.90 -0.80 7.39
N HIS A 58 -12.82 -2.09 7.05
CA HIS A 58 -13.44 -2.63 5.83
C HIS A 58 -14.95 -2.41 5.82
N GLU A 59 -15.60 -2.64 6.96
CA GLU A 59 -17.02 -2.37 7.11
C GLU A 59 -17.31 -0.86 7.05
N ALA A 60 -16.55 -0.05 7.79
CA ALA A 60 -16.78 1.39 7.90
C ALA A 60 -16.58 2.13 6.57
N ILE A 61 -15.57 1.75 5.79
CA ILE A 61 -15.22 2.45 4.54
C ILE A 61 -15.94 1.84 3.34
N ASN A 62 -15.93 0.50 3.22
CA ASN A 62 -16.42 -0.19 2.04
C ASN A 62 -17.77 -0.89 2.24
N GLY A 63 -18.29 -0.95 3.46
CA GLY A 63 -19.51 -1.68 3.77
C GLY A 63 -19.36 -3.20 3.61
N ALA A 64 -18.14 -3.71 3.59
CA ALA A 64 -17.84 -5.12 3.37
C ALA A 64 -17.47 -5.79 4.69
N GLN A 65 -17.76 -7.11 4.79
CA GLN A 65 -17.47 -7.90 5.98
C GLN A 65 -16.09 -8.56 5.90
N GLY A 66 -15.47 -8.72 7.06
CA GLY A 66 -14.25 -9.47 7.22
C GLY A 66 -12.99 -8.65 6.99
N ALA A 67 -11.86 -9.23 7.40
CA ALA A 67 -10.55 -8.63 7.20
C ALA A 67 -10.13 -8.75 5.74
N THR A 68 -9.30 -7.81 5.29
CA THR A 68 -8.74 -7.81 3.95
C THR A 68 -7.24 -7.44 4.02
N ASP A 69 -6.56 -7.41 2.88
CA ASP A 69 -5.13 -7.11 2.81
C ASP A 69 -4.85 -5.61 2.96
N VAL A 70 -5.47 -4.78 2.15
CA VAL A 70 -5.29 -3.33 2.18
C VAL A 70 -6.60 -2.63 1.82
N ILE A 71 -6.83 -1.50 2.51
CA ILE A 71 -7.98 -0.62 2.24
C ILE A 71 -7.40 0.75 1.95
N THR A 72 -7.91 1.41 0.92
CA THR A 72 -7.42 2.73 0.50
C THR A 72 -8.48 3.79 0.73
N GLN A 73 -8.03 4.95 1.19
CA GLN A 73 -8.87 6.14 1.32
C GLN A 73 -8.15 7.30 0.65
N ARG A 74 -8.75 7.86 -0.40
CA ARG A 74 -8.19 9.00 -1.11
C ARG A 74 -8.91 10.27 -0.68
N TYR A 75 -8.15 11.34 -0.49
CA TYR A 75 -8.68 12.66 -0.12
C TYR A 75 -8.26 13.69 -1.16
N ASP A 76 -9.14 14.64 -1.41
CA ASP A 76 -8.83 15.81 -2.23
C ASP A 76 -8.08 16.83 -1.37
N ALA A 77 -7.31 17.70 -2.03
CA ALA A 77 -6.65 18.80 -1.36
C ALA A 77 -7.68 19.73 -0.70
N MET A 78 -7.42 20.10 0.56
CA MET A 78 -8.23 21.07 1.27
C MET A 78 -7.84 22.48 0.82
N PRO A 79 -8.70 23.50 1.04
CA PRO A 79 -8.33 24.88 0.75
C PRO A 79 -7.00 25.25 1.41
N GLY A 80 -6.06 25.78 0.64
CA GLY A 80 -4.72 26.13 1.11
C GLY A 80 -3.69 25.03 0.98
N GLU A 81 -4.10 23.79 0.69
CA GLU A 81 -3.18 22.70 0.44
C GLU A 81 -2.81 22.63 -1.05
N ALA A 82 -1.60 22.11 -1.32
CA ALA A 82 -1.14 21.92 -2.70
C ALA A 82 -1.99 20.86 -3.40
N GLU A 83 -2.31 21.08 -4.66
CA GLU A 83 -3.02 20.11 -5.49
C GLU A 83 -2.24 18.82 -5.60
N GLY A 84 -2.96 17.69 -5.58
CA GLY A 84 -2.34 16.37 -5.69
C GLY A 84 -3.14 15.31 -4.95
N VAL A 85 -2.53 14.14 -4.82
CA VAL A 85 -3.16 12.99 -4.16
C VAL A 85 -2.75 12.98 -2.68
N TYR A 86 -3.75 12.84 -1.81
CA TYR A 86 -3.59 12.62 -0.37
C TYR A 86 -4.30 11.31 -0.06
N GLY A 87 -3.72 10.48 0.78
CA GLY A 87 -4.36 9.21 1.06
C GLY A 87 -3.90 8.50 2.32
N GLU A 88 -4.68 7.48 2.65
CA GLU A 88 -4.37 6.54 3.72
C GLU A 88 -4.46 5.13 3.18
N LEU A 89 -3.52 4.29 3.60
CA LEU A 89 -3.51 2.86 3.32
C LEU A 89 -3.62 2.12 4.64
N TYR A 90 -4.67 1.34 4.80
CA TYR A 90 -4.89 0.49 5.97
C TYR A 90 -4.40 -0.91 5.61
N VAL A 91 -3.28 -1.32 6.17
CA VAL A 91 -2.53 -2.52 5.74
C VAL A 91 -2.55 -3.58 6.83
N ASN A 92 -3.00 -4.78 6.50
CA ASN A 92 -3.18 -5.86 7.47
C ASN A 92 -1.91 -6.69 7.62
N VAL A 93 -1.20 -6.51 8.75
CA VAL A 93 0.04 -7.24 9.03
C VAL A 93 -0.21 -8.73 9.32
N ASP A 94 -1.34 -9.06 9.94
CA ASP A 94 -1.69 -10.46 10.23
C ASP A 94 -1.89 -11.26 8.94
N GLN A 95 -2.53 -10.67 7.96
CA GLN A 95 -2.76 -11.33 6.68
C GLN A 95 -1.45 -11.59 5.94
N ALA A 96 -0.50 -10.64 5.98
CA ALA A 96 0.80 -10.83 5.35
C ALA A 96 1.55 -12.02 5.98
N LEU A 97 1.49 -12.12 7.30
CA LEU A 97 2.11 -13.24 8.03
C LEU A 97 1.46 -14.59 7.68
N ARG A 98 0.14 -14.58 7.51
CA ARG A 98 -0.64 -15.79 7.22
C ARG A 98 -0.48 -16.27 5.79
N VAL A 99 -0.45 -15.35 4.85
CA VAL A 99 -0.49 -15.65 3.40
C VAL A 99 0.91 -15.94 2.83
N ALA A 100 1.93 -15.22 3.29
CA ALA A 100 3.28 -15.33 2.72
C ALA A 100 3.82 -16.76 2.69
N PRO A 101 3.68 -17.59 3.76
CA PRO A 101 4.19 -18.97 3.73
C PRO A 101 3.55 -19.86 2.68
N LYS A 102 2.40 -19.46 2.15
CA LYS A 102 1.69 -20.24 1.11
C LYS A 102 2.31 -20.06 -0.27
N ARG A 103 3.22 -19.09 -0.42
CA ARG A 103 3.91 -18.84 -1.69
C ARG A 103 5.38 -19.20 -1.55
N ARG A 104 5.83 -20.09 -2.43
CA ARG A 104 7.20 -20.54 -2.44
C ARG A 104 8.15 -19.37 -2.76
N GLY A 105 9.20 -19.22 -1.94
CA GLY A 105 10.18 -18.15 -2.14
C GLY A 105 9.69 -16.76 -1.80
N TRP A 106 8.59 -16.66 -1.10
CA TRP A 106 7.97 -15.37 -0.75
C TRP A 106 8.03 -15.14 0.76
N SER A 107 8.36 -13.92 1.18
CA SER A 107 8.48 -13.57 2.60
C SER A 107 7.30 -12.72 3.07
N PRO A 108 7.03 -12.70 4.40
CA PRO A 108 6.03 -11.77 4.94
C PRO A 108 6.31 -10.30 4.61
N ALA A 109 7.60 -9.91 4.60
CA ALA A 109 7.99 -8.56 4.22
C ALA A 109 7.57 -8.23 2.79
N LYS A 110 7.83 -9.15 1.85
CA LYS A 110 7.43 -8.97 0.45
C LYS A 110 5.92 -8.90 0.30
N GLU A 111 5.19 -9.72 1.04
CA GLU A 111 3.72 -9.72 0.99
C GLU A 111 3.18 -8.37 1.48
N LEU A 112 3.70 -7.86 2.61
CA LEU A 112 3.27 -6.57 3.13
C LEU A 112 3.60 -5.42 2.15
N LEU A 113 4.78 -5.45 1.56
CA LEU A 113 5.17 -4.46 0.57
C LEU A 113 4.28 -4.52 -0.67
N LEU A 114 3.85 -5.71 -1.05
CA LEU A 114 2.89 -5.87 -2.15
C LEU A 114 1.55 -5.23 -1.82
N TYR A 115 1.07 -5.36 -0.57
CA TYR A 115 -0.15 -4.68 -0.13
C TYR A 115 -0.01 -3.17 -0.23
N VAL A 116 1.14 -2.63 0.18
CA VAL A 116 1.40 -1.18 0.08
C VAL A 116 1.45 -0.73 -1.37
N ALA A 117 2.14 -1.49 -2.24
CA ALA A 117 2.19 -1.18 -3.68
C ALA A 117 0.80 -1.20 -4.30
N HIS A 118 -0.01 -2.20 -3.95
CA HIS A 118 -1.38 -2.34 -4.45
C HIS A 118 -2.25 -1.16 -4.00
N GLY A 119 -2.11 -0.76 -2.74
CA GLY A 119 -2.82 0.41 -2.21
C GLY A 119 -2.42 1.70 -2.92
N MET A 120 -1.12 1.90 -3.19
CA MET A 120 -0.66 3.07 -3.94
C MET A 120 -1.23 3.08 -5.36
N ASP A 121 -1.30 1.91 -5.98
CA ASP A 121 -1.86 1.76 -7.32
C ASP A 121 -3.35 2.17 -7.33
N HIS A 122 -4.12 1.73 -6.34
CA HIS A 122 -5.51 2.14 -6.18
C HIS A 122 -5.63 3.66 -5.93
N LEU A 123 -4.76 4.24 -5.13
CA LEU A 123 -4.76 5.69 -4.89
C LEU A 123 -4.55 6.47 -6.19
N SER A 124 -3.84 5.91 -7.16
CA SER A 124 -3.63 6.53 -8.46
C SER A 124 -4.86 6.39 -9.39
N GLY A 125 -5.92 5.73 -8.93
CA GLY A 125 -7.13 5.52 -9.69
C GLY A 125 -7.20 4.21 -10.46
N ALA A 126 -6.20 3.33 -10.32
CA ALA A 126 -6.22 2.03 -10.98
C ALA A 126 -7.34 1.15 -10.41
N ASP A 127 -7.91 0.34 -11.27
CA ASP A 127 -9.08 -0.50 -10.97
C ASP A 127 -8.75 -1.95 -11.32
N ASP A 128 -9.15 -2.87 -10.45
CA ASP A 128 -8.91 -4.31 -10.62
C ASP A 128 -10.20 -5.14 -10.76
N LEU A 129 -11.31 -4.49 -11.10
CA LEU A 129 -12.62 -5.16 -11.24
C LEU A 129 -12.64 -6.19 -12.38
N LYS A 130 -11.87 -5.97 -13.44
CA LYS A 130 -11.77 -6.90 -14.56
C LYS A 130 -10.47 -7.71 -14.45
N PRO A 131 -10.48 -9.01 -14.82
CA PRO A 131 -9.28 -9.84 -14.75
C PRO A 131 -8.07 -9.25 -15.47
N ARG A 132 -8.27 -8.63 -16.64
CA ARG A 132 -7.20 -7.98 -17.39
C ARG A 132 -6.59 -6.82 -16.62
N ASP A 133 -7.43 -6.03 -15.98
CA ASP A 133 -6.98 -4.86 -15.21
C ASP A 133 -6.26 -5.32 -13.94
N TYR A 134 -6.76 -6.37 -13.29
CA TYR A 134 -6.09 -6.98 -12.14
C TYR A 134 -4.68 -7.46 -12.52
N ASP A 135 -4.56 -8.20 -13.62
CA ASP A 135 -3.26 -8.73 -14.06
C ASP A 135 -2.28 -7.61 -14.39
N ARG A 136 -2.76 -6.54 -15.01
CA ARG A 136 -1.95 -5.37 -15.34
C ARG A 136 -1.46 -4.67 -14.10
N MET A 137 -2.33 -4.46 -13.12
CA MET A 137 -1.96 -3.88 -11.82
C MET A 137 -0.92 -4.74 -11.11
N ARG A 138 -1.17 -6.03 -11.00
CA ARG A 138 -0.27 -6.97 -10.30
C ARG A 138 1.11 -6.98 -10.94
N ARG A 139 1.19 -6.99 -12.25
CA ARG A 139 2.45 -6.97 -12.98
C ARG A 139 3.23 -5.70 -12.70
N ARG A 140 2.55 -4.57 -12.67
CA ARG A 140 3.14 -3.27 -12.36
C ARG A 140 3.66 -3.23 -10.92
N GLU A 141 2.86 -3.70 -9.97
CA GLU A 141 3.22 -3.74 -8.54
C GLU A 141 4.44 -4.62 -8.29
N LEU A 142 4.48 -5.80 -8.88
CA LEU A 142 5.62 -6.71 -8.77
C LEU A 142 6.89 -6.09 -9.38
N ASN A 143 6.75 -5.34 -10.45
CA ASN A 143 7.87 -4.62 -11.03
C ASN A 143 8.40 -3.54 -10.08
N TRP A 144 7.52 -2.86 -9.37
CA TRP A 144 7.93 -1.88 -8.35
C TRP A 144 8.69 -2.53 -7.21
N LEU A 145 8.23 -3.70 -6.75
CA LEU A 145 8.95 -4.45 -5.71
C LEU A 145 10.36 -4.85 -6.18
N SER A 146 10.49 -5.27 -7.44
CA SER A 146 11.80 -5.59 -8.01
C SER A 146 12.75 -4.39 -7.99
N SER A 147 12.23 -3.19 -8.15
CA SER A 147 13.03 -1.96 -8.12
C SER A 147 13.65 -1.69 -6.74
N LEU A 148 13.04 -2.18 -5.66
CA LEU A 148 13.60 -2.03 -4.31
C LEU A 148 14.91 -2.79 -4.17
N SER A 149 15.01 -3.98 -4.73
CA SER A 149 16.24 -4.79 -4.67
C SER A 149 17.40 -4.12 -5.39
N SER A 150 17.15 -3.39 -6.47
CA SER A 150 18.21 -2.71 -7.24
C SER A 150 18.67 -1.41 -6.61
N GLN A 151 18.00 -0.94 -5.55
CA GLN A 151 18.39 0.28 -4.81
C GLN A 151 19.11 -0.03 -3.49
N ALA A 152 19.27 -1.28 -3.18
CA ALA A 152 19.93 -1.71 -1.95
C ALA A 152 21.45 -1.50 -2.00
#